data_0afeabc9ac0d47850b74740526cefde0
#
_entry.id   0afeabc9ac0d47850b74740526cefde0
#
_cell.length_a   1.000
_cell.length_b   1.000
_cell.length_c   1.000
_cell.angle_alpha   90.00
_cell.angle_beta   90.00
_cell.angle_gamma   90.00
#
_symmetry.space_group_name_H-M   'P 1'
#
loop_
_entity.id
_entity.type
_entity.pdbx_description
1 polymer ?
#
loop_
_entity_poly.entity_id
_entity_poly.type
_entity_poly.pdbx_seq_one_letter_code
_entity_poly.pdbx_strand_id
1 'polypeptide(L)'
;NQLQKLDNAMLQAPEQHARKAMKIDMLRRSLQRSTNDNERLSLCYDIYNEYYVLQFDSALYYINKVQHMATKTANRHYQQLAIINKAELLGMGGFYPQAIALLDSVSLDDHDHEAIFKSHIAHFHIYLYWADYCNDATYAPRYRELAGQYLEKAMPYIAASAEGEYYRGEYYIYVKNDNRNALNCYQRVLATMPHDSRPYAMAACAIAHNYSAQGDIKRCEYYLAEAAHSDLLNCTRENMALQDLAMLLYQQGEDNIERAERYIYFAMEDAKQFNNRLRILEISQKLPVIVGAYKQIMKRRN
;
A
#
# COMPACT_ATOMS: atom_id res chain seq x y z
N ASN A 1 -3.46 16.51 -19.67
CA ASN A 1 -2.23 16.39 -18.94
C ASN A 1 -2.45 15.66 -17.62
N GLN A 2 -1.66 14.58 -17.36
CA GLN A 2 -1.80 13.74 -16.18
C GLN A 2 -1.53 14.50 -14.87
N LEU A 3 -0.54 15.39 -14.88
CA LEU A 3 -0.22 16.18 -13.67
C LEU A 3 -1.34 17.16 -13.33
N GLN A 4 -2.02 17.71 -14.34
CA GLN A 4 -3.17 18.60 -14.10
C GLN A 4 -4.35 17.83 -13.48
N LYS A 5 -4.61 16.62 -13.94
CA LYS A 5 -5.63 15.75 -13.34
C LYS A 5 -5.32 15.44 -11.88
N LEU A 6 -4.03 15.17 -11.59
CA LEU A 6 -3.56 14.90 -10.25
C LEU A 6 -3.71 16.13 -9.34
N ASP A 7 -3.31 17.31 -9.82
CA ASP A 7 -3.50 18.58 -9.09
C ASP A 7 -4.97 18.81 -8.73
N ASN A 8 -5.87 18.58 -9.69
CA ASN A 8 -7.30 18.72 -9.46
C ASN A 8 -7.83 17.69 -8.45
N ALA A 9 -7.36 16.46 -8.52
CA ALA A 9 -7.74 15.41 -7.57
C ALA A 9 -7.27 15.74 -6.15
N MET A 10 -6.10 16.35 -6.00
CA MET A 10 -5.60 16.81 -4.68
C MET A 10 -6.51 17.89 -4.07
N LEU A 11 -7.03 18.79 -4.87
CA LEU A 11 -7.99 19.80 -4.40
C LEU A 11 -9.33 19.16 -3.96
N GLN A 12 -9.70 18.03 -4.56
CA GLN A 12 -10.94 17.31 -4.24
C GLN A 12 -10.75 16.25 -3.13
N ALA A 13 -9.54 16.06 -2.63
CA ALA A 13 -9.25 15.05 -1.60
C ALA A 13 -10.16 15.15 -0.36
N PRO A 14 -10.49 16.35 0.19
CA PRO A 14 -11.42 16.44 1.31
C PRO A 14 -12.81 15.87 1.02
N GLU A 15 -13.34 16.04 -0.20
CA GLU A 15 -14.62 15.46 -0.62
C GLU A 15 -14.55 13.94 -0.69
N GLN A 16 -13.46 13.38 -1.21
CA GLN A 16 -13.25 11.92 -1.28
C GLN A 16 -13.16 11.33 0.13
N HIS A 17 -12.46 11.98 1.04
CA HIS A 17 -12.38 11.55 2.44
C HIS A 17 -13.74 11.64 3.14
N ALA A 18 -14.55 12.65 2.84
CA ALA A 18 -15.92 12.78 3.37
C ALA A 18 -16.81 11.61 2.90
N ARG A 19 -16.71 11.23 1.63
CA ARG A 19 -17.42 10.06 1.09
C ARG A 19 -16.99 8.75 1.75
N LYS A 20 -15.69 8.58 1.96
CA LYS A 20 -15.14 7.42 2.69
C LYS A 20 -15.68 7.37 4.12
N ALA A 21 -15.70 8.49 4.82
CA ALA A 21 -16.24 8.60 6.17
C ALA A 21 -17.73 8.23 6.22
N MET A 22 -18.52 8.66 5.23
CA MET A 22 -19.94 8.27 5.13
C MET A 22 -20.10 6.76 4.92
N LYS A 23 -19.30 6.14 4.07
CA LYS A 23 -19.32 4.70 3.83
C LYS A 23 -19.02 3.92 5.11
N ILE A 24 -17.98 4.34 5.84
CA ILE A 24 -17.60 3.73 7.13
C ILE A 24 -18.74 3.89 8.14
N ASP A 25 -19.35 5.08 8.21
CA ASP A 25 -20.46 5.34 9.12
C ASP A 25 -21.68 4.46 8.83
N MET A 26 -22.01 4.23 7.56
CA MET A 26 -23.05 3.29 7.15
C MET A 26 -22.77 1.86 7.60
N LEU A 27 -21.52 1.40 7.45
CA LEU A 27 -21.10 0.08 7.93
C LEU A 27 -21.20 -0.02 9.46
N ARG A 28 -20.81 1.02 10.19
CA ARG A 28 -20.94 1.09 11.64
C ARG A 28 -22.40 0.99 12.10
N ARG A 29 -23.30 1.70 11.42
CA ARG A 29 -24.74 1.64 11.70
C ARG A 29 -25.30 0.24 11.47
N SER A 30 -24.91 -0.41 10.37
CA SER A 30 -25.29 -1.80 10.09
C SER A 30 -24.78 -2.73 11.18
N LEU A 31 -23.55 -2.53 11.66
CA LEU A 31 -22.98 -3.31 12.77
C LEU A 31 -23.78 -3.15 14.06
N GLN A 32 -24.19 -1.92 14.40
CA GLN A 32 -24.98 -1.62 15.60
C GLN A 32 -26.37 -2.28 15.54
N ARG A 33 -26.96 -2.37 14.36
CA ARG A 33 -28.29 -2.96 14.16
C ARG A 33 -28.28 -4.47 14.06
N SER A 34 -27.15 -5.07 13.69
CA SER A 34 -27.05 -6.51 13.50
C SER A 34 -27.08 -7.27 14.82
N THR A 35 -27.86 -8.33 14.87
CA THR A 35 -27.92 -9.29 15.99
C THR A 35 -27.30 -10.64 15.66
N ASN A 36 -26.93 -10.87 14.41
CA ASN A 36 -26.31 -12.10 13.94
C ASN A 36 -24.79 -12.00 14.10
N ASP A 37 -24.19 -12.92 14.84
CA ASP A 37 -22.75 -12.90 15.14
C ASP A 37 -21.89 -13.03 13.86
N ASN A 38 -22.29 -13.85 12.88
CA ASN A 38 -21.55 -14.01 11.63
C ASN A 38 -21.61 -12.73 10.77
N GLU A 39 -22.78 -12.09 10.71
CA GLU A 39 -22.94 -10.80 10.03
C GLU A 39 -22.11 -9.71 10.69
N ARG A 40 -22.15 -9.65 12.03
CA ARG A 40 -21.34 -8.69 12.80
C ARG A 40 -19.84 -8.89 12.55
N LEU A 41 -19.38 -10.12 12.50
CA LEU A 41 -18.00 -10.48 12.20
C LEU A 41 -17.58 -9.98 10.80
N SER A 42 -18.41 -10.27 9.79
CA SER A 42 -18.21 -9.81 8.42
C SER A 42 -18.18 -8.28 8.32
N LEU A 43 -19.09 -7.59 9.00
CA LEU A 43 -19.15 -6.12 9.03
C LEU A 43 -17.91 -5.51 9.69
N CYS A 44 -17.43 -6.08 10.79
CA CYS A 44 -16.17 -5.62 11.42
C CYS A 44 -14.97 -5.76 10.48
N TYR A 45 -14.92 -6.88 9.75
CA TYR A 45 -13.86 -7.12 8.76
C TYR A 45 -13.95 -6.13 7.59
N ASP A 46 -15.15 -5.81 7.12
CA ASP A 46 -15.37 -4.81 6.08
C ASP A 46 -14.93 -3.41 6.53
N ILE A 47 -15.22 -3.04 7.79
CA ILE A 47 -14.78 -1.77 8.36
C ILE A 47 -13.25 -1.74 8.48
N TYR A 48 -12.62 -2.82 8.91
CA TYR A 48 -11.17 -2.95 8.90
C TYR A 48 -10.59 -2.67 7.51
N ASN A 49 -11.16 -3.29 6.48
CA ASN A 49 -10.68 -3.12 5.10
C ASN A 49 -10.79 -1.66 4.61
N GLU A 50 -11.79 -0.89 5.08
CA GLU A 50 -11.88 0.53 4.78
C GLU A 50 -10.78 1.35 5.48
N TYR A 51 -10.40 0.99 6.70
CA TYR A 51 -9.36 1.68 7.46
C TYR A 51 -7.93 1.24 7.14
N TYR A 52 -7.74 0.09 6.58
CA TYR A 52 -6.46 -0.59 6.40
C TYR A 52 -5.36 0.28 5.77
N VAL A 53 -5.68 1.11 4.80
CA VAL A 53 -4.74 2.02 4.15
C VAL A 53 -5.05 3.50 4.44
N LEU A 54 -5.94 3.77 5.38
CA LEU A 54 -6.42 5.10 5.72
C LEU A 54 -5.95 5.57 7.10
N GLN A 55 -6.05 4.72 8.12
CA GLN A 55 -5.76 5.09 9.51
C GLN A 55 -5.37 3.87 10.35
N PHE A 56 -4.14 3.88 10.85
CA PHE A 56 -3.56 2.75 11.58
C PHE A 56 -4.35 2.38 12.85
N ASP A 57 -4.62 3.35 13.72
CA ASP A 57 -5.27 3.06 15.02
C ASP A 57 -6.67 2.49 14.87
N SER A 58 -7.47 3.04 13.95
CA SER A 58 -8.81 2.55 13.68
C SER A 58 -8.78 1.16 13.02
N ALA A 59 -7.85 0.92 12.10
CA ALA A 59 -7.66 -0.39 11.52
C ALA A 59 -7.28 -1.42 12.59
N LEU A 60 -6.36 -1.08 13.48
CA LEU A 60 -5.95 -1.95 14.59
C LEU A 60 -7.14 -2.27 15.51
N TYR A 61 -7.93 -1.26 15.86
CA TYR A 61 -9.13 -1.47 16.68
C TYR A 61 -10.08 -2.49 16.06
N TYR A 62 -10.40 -2.36 14.77
CA TYR A 62 -11.35 -3.25 14.12
C TYR A 62 -10.79 -4.64 13.86
N ILE A 63 -9.51 -4.79 13.55
CA ILE A 63 -8.93 -6.13 13.39
C ILE A 63 -8.83 -6.88 14.71
N ASN A 64 -8.57 -6.20 15.82
CA ASN A 64 -8.64 -6.79 17.15
C ASN A 64 -10.07 -7.23 17.49
N LYS A 65 -11.06 -6.44 17.09
CA LYS A 65 -12.47 -6.79 17.26
C LYS A 65 -12.85 -8.02 16.44
N VAL A 66 -12.39 -8.13 15.20
CA VAL A 66 -12.54 -9.32 14.36
C VAL A 66 -11.94 -10.55 15.05
N GLN A 67 -10.73 -10.43 15.58
CA GLN A 67 -10.07 -11.54 16.29
C GLN A 67 -10.88 -12.01 17.49
N HIS A 68 -11.35 -11.07 18.32
CA HIS A 68 -12.17 -11.40 19.48
C HIS A 68 -13.49 -12.11 19.10
N MET A 69 -14.19 -11.58 18.11
CA MET A 69 -15.45 -12.14 17.65
C MET A 69 -15.27 -13.51 16.98
N ALA A 70 -14.19 -13.68 16.19
CA ALA A 70 -13.87 -14.94 15.54
C ALA A 70 -13.54 -16.03 16.57
N THR A 71 -12.86 -15.69 17.66
CA THR A 71 -12.58 -16.61 18.77
C THR A 71 -13.88 -17.00 19.47
N LYS A 72 -14.74 -16.03 19.77
CA LYS A 72 -16.03 -16.27 20.44
C LYS A 72 -16.96 -17.18 19.62
N THR A 73 -16.96 -17.02 18.29
CA THR A 73 -17.81 -17.81 17.38
C THR A 73 -17.13 -19.06 16.84
N ALA A 74 -15.89 -19.34 17.26
CA ALA A 74 -15.09 -20.45 16.75
C ALA A 74 -14.94 -20.45 15.21
N ASN A 75 -14.87 -19.27 14.61
CA ASN A 75 -14.71 -19.12 13.17
C ASN A 75 -13.21 -19.12 12.81
N ARG A 76 -12.70 -20.29 12.44
CA ARG A 76 -11.27 -20.50 12.17
C ARG A 76 -10.75 -19.65 11.02
N HIS A 77 -11.53 -19.49 9.96
CA HIS A 77 -11.14 -18.67 8.81
C HIS A 77 -10.82 -17.23 9.23
N TYR A 78 -11.73 -16.58 9.94
CA TYR A 78 -11.53 -15.22 10.42
C TYR A 78 -10.51 -15.10 11.56
N GLN A 79 -10.33 -16.16 12.37
CA GLN A 79 -9.23 -16.18 13.35
C GLN A 79 -7.88 -16.06 12.66
N GLN A 80 -7.67 -16.82 11.59
CA GLN A 80 -6.43 -16.76 10.79
C GLN A 80 -6.28 -15.41 10.11
N LEU A 81 -7.32 -14.93 9.41
CA LEU A 81 -7.28 -13.64 8.71
C LEU A 81 -7.01 -12.47 9.68
N ALA A 82 -7.59 -12.51 10.87
CA ALA A 82 -7.37 -11.45 11.87
C ALA A 82 -5.89 -11.36 12.27
N ILE A 83 -5.24 -12.49 12.54
CA ILE A 83 -3.82 -12.53 12.90
C ILE A 83 -2.96 -12.06 11.73
N ILE A 84 -3.21 -12.54 10.52
CA ILE A 84 -2.44 -12.21 9.32
C ILE A 84 -2.56 -10.72 9.00
N ASN A 85 -3.77 -10.19 8.99
CA ASN A 85 -4.02 -8.78 8.70
C ASN A 85 -3.46 -7.85 9.79
N LYS A 86 -3.54 -8.25 11.06
CA LYS A 86 -2.90 -7.52 12.16
C LYS A 86 -1.39 -7.47 11.99
N ALA A 87 -0.77 -8.58 11.60
CA ALA A 87 0.67 -8.63 11.34
C ALA A 87 1.07 -7.68 10.19
N GLU A 88 0.33 -7.69 9.08
CA GLU A 88 0.57 -6.73 7.98
C GLU A 88 0.46 -5.28 8.45
N LEU A 89 -0.58 -4.97 9.21
CA LEU A 89 -0.79 -3.63 9.75
C LEU A 89 0.37 -3.20 10.67
N LEU A 90 0.83 -4.11 11.55
CA LEU A 90 2.00 -3.85 12.39
C LEU A 90 3.27 -3.61 11.56
N GLY A 91 3.44 -4.36 10.46
CA GLY A 91 4.53 -4.13 9.52
C GLY A 91 4.48 -2.74 8.90
N MET A 92 3.30 -2.27 8.46
CA MET A 92 3.12 -0.91 7.96
C MET A 92 3.42 0.16 9.03
N GLY A 93 3.17 -0.15 10.29
CA GLY A 93 3.50 0.72 11.44
C GLY A 93 4.97 0.66 11.88
N GLY A 94 5.79 -0.20 11.28
CA GLY A 94 7.21 -0.33 11.63
C GLY A 94 7.52 -1.36 12.72
N PHE A 95 6.56 -2.14 13.15
CA PHE A 95 6.72 -3.17 14.20
C PHE A 95 7.11 -4.52 13.57
N TYR A 96 8.24 -4.56 12.86
CA TYR A 96 8.64 -5.72 12.04
C TYR A 96 8.85 -7.02 12.84
N PRO A 97 9.65 -7.05 13.93
CA PRO A 97 9.82 -8.28 14.69
C PRO A 97 8.51 -8.80 15.28
N GLN A 98 7.67 -7.91 15.81
CA GLN A 98 6.38 -8.26 16.36
C GLN A 98 5.44 -8.82 15.29
N ALA A 99 5.46 -8.23 14.09
CA ALA A 99 4.65 -8.69 12.96
C ALA A 99 5.05 -10.11 12.53
N ILE A 100 6.35 -10.38 12.39
CA ILE A 100 6.85 -11.72 12.05
C ILE A 100 6.52 -12.74 13.14
N ALA A 101 6.71 -12.39 14.41
CA ALA A 101 6.36 -13.28 15.53
C ALA A 101 4.87 -13.64 15.53
N LEU A 102 4.02 -12.67 15.20
CA LEU A 102 2.58 -12.88 15.10
C LEU A 102 2.22 -13.84 13.94
N LEU A 103 2.83 -13.67 12.77
CA LEU A 103 2.65 -14.59 11.64
C LEU A 103 3.13 -16.00 11.96
N ASP A 104 4.25 -16.14 12.66
CA ASP A 104 4.80 -17.44 13.04
C ASP A 104 3.90 -18.15 14.09
N SER A 105 3.08 -17.42 14.82
CA SER A 105 2.16 -17.96 15.83
C SER A 105 0.85 -18.50 15.26
N VAL A 106 0.49 -18.16 14.01
CA VAL A 106 -0.81 -18.57 13.45
C VAL A 106 -0.80 -20.04 13.07
N SER A 107 -1.85 -20.77 13.51
CA SER A 107 -2.09 -22.13 13.08
C SER A 107 -2.98 -22.12 11.83
N LEU A 108 -2.36 -22.33 10.66
CA LEU A 108 -3.07 -22.31 9.38
C LEU A 108 -3.79 -23.63 9.12
N ASP A 109 -5.00 -23.53 8.58
CA ASP A 109 -5.76 -24.66 8.05
C ASP A 109 -5.22 -24.99 6.65
N ASP A 110 -4.79 -26.24 6.44
CA ASP A 110 -4.24 -26.69 5.16
C ASP A 110 -5.21 -26.57 3.98
N HIS A 111 -6.51 -26.48 4.26
CA HIS A 111 -7.55 -26.33 3.25
C HIS A 111 -7.97 -24.88 3.02
N ASP A 112 -7.51 -23.95 3.85
CA ASP A 112 -7.78 -22.51 3.69
C ASP A 112 -6.71 -21.85 2.84
N HIS A 113 -6.83 -22.01 1.53
CA HIS A 113 -5.84 -21.50 0.57
C HIS A 113 -5.77 -19.98 0.58
N GLU A 114 -6.86 -19.29 0.86
CA GLU A 114 -6.85 -17.82 1.00
C GLU A 114 -5.99 -17.37 2.17
N ALA A 115 -6.15 -17.99 3.34
CA ALA A 115 -5.36 -17.67 4.52
C ALA A 115 -3.89 -18.01 4.32
N ILE A 116 -3.58 -19.16 3.71
CA ILE A 116 -2.20 -19.54 3.40
C ILE A 116 -1.55 -18.53 2.46
N PHE A 117 -2.22 -18.17 1.38
CA PHE A 117 -1.74 -17.15 0.44
C PHE A 117 -1.48 -15.82 1.15
N LYS A 118 -2.45 -15.32 1.90
CA LYS A 118 -2.33 -14.04 2.62
C LYS A 118 -1.21 -14.07 3.67
N SER A 119 -0.98 -15.20 4.34
CA SER A 119 0.12 -15.34 5.29
C SER A 119 1.48 -15.20 4.60
N HIS A 120 1.67 -15.86 3.47
CA HIS A 120 2.92 -15.76 2.71
C HIS A 120 3.12 -14.35 2.14
N ILE A 121 2.08 -13.72 1.64
CA ILE A 121 2.13 -12.34 1.15
C ILE A 121 2.43 -11.37 2.28
N ALA A 122 1.88 -11.57 3.47
CA ALA A 122 2.21 -10.76 4.64
C ALA A 122 3.70 -10.84 4.99
N HIS A 123 4.28 -12.03 5.01
CA HIS A 123 5.73 -12.21 5.19
C HIS A 123 6.52 -11.45 4.11
N PHE A 124 6.12 -11.59 2.85
CA PHE A 124 6.74 -10.90 1.72
C PHE A 124 6.76 -9.40 1.94
N HIS A 125 5.62 -8.79 2.26
CA HIS A 125 5.52 -7.35 2.50
C HIS A 125 6.36 -6.89 3.69
N ILE A 126 6.28 -7.60 4.81
CA ILE A 126 6.98 -7.20 6.04
C ILE A 126 8.50 -7.25 5.84
N TYR A 127 9.01 -8.28 5.19
CA TYR A 127 10.45 -8.37 4.91
C TYR A 127 10.91 -7.31 3.89
N LEU A 128 10.08 -6.94 2.91
CA LEU A 128 10.39 -5.82 2.02
C LEU A 128 10.45 -4.49 2.78
N TYR A 129 9.47 -4.21 3.62
CA TYR A 129 9.46 -2.99 4.43
C TYR A 129 10.66 -2.94 5.36
N TRP A 130 11.00 -4.05 5.96
CA TRP A 130 12.17 -4.15 6.86
C TRP A 130 13.49 -3.92 6.11
N ALA A 131 13.63 -4.48 4.92
CA ALA A 131 14.76 -4.22 4.05
C ALA A 131 14.91 -2.74 3.69
N ASP A 132 13.81 -2.11 3.34
CA ASP A 132 13.78 -0.67 3.00
C ASP A 132 14.10 0.20 4.22
N TYR A 133 13.65 -0.18 5.39
CA TYR A 133 13.95 0.51 6.64
C TYR A 133 15.42 0.41 7.01
N CYS A 134 15.99 -0.80 7.00
CA CYS A 134 17.40 -1.01 7.33
C CYS A 134 18.34 -0.36 6.31
N ASN A 135 18.07 -0.58 5.03
CA ASN A 135 18.81 -0.04 3.88
C ASN A 135 20.34 -0.17 4.03
N ASP A 136 20.80 -1.26 4.65
CA ASP A 136 22.21 -1.55 4.88
C ASP A 136 22.74 -2.63 3.93
N ALA A 137 24.06 -2.84 3.91
CA ALA A 137 24.69 -3.82 3.03
C ALA A 137 24.57 -5.27 3.50
N THR A 138 24.26 -5.50 4.78
CA THR A 138 24.25 -6.83 5.39
C THR A 138 22.86 -7.41 5.52
N TYR A 139 21.95 -6.70 6.18
CA TYR A 139 20.64 -7.23 6.51
C TYR A 139 19.59 -6.98 5.43
N ALA A 140 19.63 -5.82 4.74
CA ALA A 140 18.67 -5.52 3.70
C ALA A 140 18.65 -6.56 2.57
N PRO A 141 19.80 -7.02 2.02
CA PRO A 141 19.79 -8.09 1.02
C PRO A 141 19.20 -9.41 1.53
N ARG A 142 19.47 -9.76 2.79
CA ARG A 142 18.90 -10.94 3.42
C ARG A 142 17.39 -10.87 3.54
N TYR A 143 16.87 -9.72 3.95
CA TYR A 143 15.41 -9.53 4.06
C TYR A 143 14.74 -9.56 2.70
N ARG A 144 15.36 -9.01 1.66
CA ARG A 144 14.84 -9.12 0.28
C ARG A 144 14.81 -10.56 -0.22
N GLU A 145 15.82 -11.34 0.10
CA GLU A 145 15.86 -12.77 -0.23
C GLU A 145 14.74 -13.53 0.48
N LEU A 146 14.54 -13.29 1.78
CA LEU A 146 13.44 -13.88 2.54
C LEU A 146 12.08 -13.49 1.95
N ALA A 147 11.91 -12.22 1.60
CA ALA A 147 10.69 -11.75 0.95
C ALA A 147 10.41 -12.54 -0.34
N GLY A 148 11.41 -12.74 -1.20
CA GLY A 148 11.28 -13.54 -2.42
C GLY A 148 10.91 -14.98 -2.15
N GLN A 149 11.49 -15.60 -1.13
CA GLN A 149 11.19 -16.98 -0.74
C GLN A 149 9.72 -17.15 -0.32
N TYR A 150 9.19 -16.21 0.46
CA TYR A 150 7.79 -16.25 0.87
C TYR A 150 6.83 -15.97 -0.30
N LEU A 151 7.21 -15.08 -1.21
CA LEU A 151 6.43 -14.84 -2.42
C LEU A 151 6.37 -16.10 -3.30
N GLU A 152 7.47 -16.82 -3.44
CA GLU A 152 7.49 -18.11 -4.14
C GLU A 152 6.58 -19.15 -3.48
N LYS A 153 6.58 -19.23 -2.16
CA LYS A 153 5.67 -20.11 -1.40
C LYS A 153 4.21 -19.77 -1.59
N ALA A 154 3.89 -18.50 -1.87
CA ALA A 154 2.53 -18.05 -2.09
C ALA A 154 1.96 -18.50 -3.45
N MET A 155 2.80 -18.72 -4.45
CA MET A 155 2.37 -18.93 -5.84
C MET A 155 1.43 -20.13 -6.03
N PRO A 156 1.63 -21.32 -5.39
CA PRO A 156 0.68 -22.42 -5.51
C PRO A 156 -0.76 -22.12 -5.05
N TYR A 157 -0.92 -21.09 -4.23
CA TYR A 157 -2.22 -20.71 -3.62
C TYR A 157 -2.84 -19.47 -4.26
N ILE A 158 -2.25 -18.98 -5.34
CA ILE A 158 -2.71 -17.75 -5.99
C ILE A 158 -4.08 -17.95 -6.63
N ALA A 159 -5.00 -17.01 -6.42
CA ALA A 159 -6.32 -17.03 -7.02
C ALA A 159 -6.33 -16.38 -8.40
N ALA A 160 -7.27 -16.80 -9.25
CA ALA A 160 -7.54 -16.14 -10.53
C ALA A 160 -8.31 -14.83 -10.29
N SER A 161 -7.59 -13.77 -9.91
CA SER A 161 -8.12 -12.45 -9.58
C SER A 161 -7.12 -11.36 -9.98
N ALA A 162 -7.55 -10.10 -9.96
CA ALA A 162 -6.66 -8.96 -10.19
C ALA A 162 -5.55 -8.89 -9.13
N GLU A 163 -5.86 -9.17 -7.87
CA GLU A 163 -4.87 -9.26 -6.80
C GLU A 163 -3.86 -10.39 -7.08
N GLY A 164 -4.34 -11.56 -7.45
CA GLY A 164 -3.49 -12.68 -7.84
C GLY A 164 -2.58 -12.33 -9.02
N GLU A 165 -3.12 -11.67 -10.02
CA GLU A 165 -2.33 -11.24 -11.20
C GLU A 165 -1.25 -10.22 -10.82
N TYR A 166 -1.56 -9.29 -9.90
CA TYR A 166 -0.57 -8.35 -9.36
C TYR A 166 0.60 -9.09 -8.70
N TYR A 167 0.32 -10.06 -7.81
CA TYR A 167 1.36 -10.81 -7.12
C TYR A 167 2.12 -11.77 -8.04
N ARG A 168 1.50 -12.22 -9.12
CA ARG A 168 2.23 -12.93 -10.18
C ARG A 168 3.26 -12.01 -10.85
N GLY A 169 2.90 -10.74 -11.06
CA GLY A 169 3.85 -9.72 -11.53
C GLY A 169 5.01 -9.51 -10.56
N GLU A 170 4.71 -9.39 -9.27
CA GLU A 170 5.74 -9.27 -8.22
C GLU A 170 6.67 -10.50 -8.20
N TYR A 171 6.11 -11.70 -8.38
CA TYR A 171 6.89 -12.93 -8.50
C TYR A 171 7.89 -12.88 -9.67
N TYR A 172 7.47 -12.39 -10.82
CA TYR A 172 8.38 -12.23 -11.95
C TYR A 172 9.50 -11.22 -11.67
N ILE A 173 9.23 -10.17 -10.91
CA ILE A 173 10.25 -9.18 -10.52
C ILE A 173 11.22 -9.77 -9.49
N TYR A 174 10.70 -10.22 -8.35
CA TYR A 174 11.52 -10.54 -7.18
C TYR A 174 12.15 -11.93 -7.21
N VAL A 175 11.55 -12.89 -7.92
CA VAL A 175 12.02 -14.27 -7.94
C VAL A 175 12.63 -14.64 -9.30
N LYS A 176 11.99 -14.25 -10.41
CA LYS A 176 12.42 -14.62 -11.75
C LYS A 176 13.29 -13.59 -12.44
N ASN A 177 13.35 -12.38 -11.93
CA ASN A 177 14.03 -11.25 -12.56
C ASN A 177 13.62 -11.06 -14.04
N ASP A 178 12.33 -11.20 -14.30
CA ASP A 178 11.72 -11.17 -15.64
C ASP A 178 10.79 -9.96 -15.76
N ASN A 179 11.35 -8.83 -16.16
CA ASN A 179 10.63 -7.57 -16.27
C ASN A 179 9.52 -7.59 -17.31
N ARG A 180 9.70 -8.33 -18.37
CA ARG A 180 8.71 -8.40 -19.48
C ARG A 180 7.43 -9.10 -19.05
N ASN A 181 7.55 -10.28 -18.44
CA ASN A 181 6.39 -11.02 -17.94
C ASN A 181 5.73 -10.30 -16.78
N ALA A 182 6.50 -9.63 -15.91
CA ALA A 182 5.98 -8.80 -14.84
C ALA A 182 5.11 -7.66 -15.41
N LEU A 183 5.62 -6.94 -16.40
CA LEU A 183 4.89 -5.85 -17.06
C LEU A 183 3.57 -6.34 -17.67
N ASN A 184 3.57 -7.50 -18.31
CA ASN A 184 2.37 -8.09 -18.87
C ASN A 184 1.31 -8.37 -17.78
N CYS A 185 1.73 -8.89 -16.62
CA CYS A 185 0.84 -9.12 -15.48
C CYS A 185 0.22 -7.82 -14.99
N TYR A 186 1.02 -6.78 -14.77
CA TYR A 186 0.54 -5.49 -14.30
C TYR A 186 -0.40 -4.80 -15.31
N GLN A 187 -0.09 -4.89 -16.59
CA GLN A 187 -0.97 -4.34 -17.64
C GLN A 187 -2.34 -5.03 -17.66
N ARG A 188 -2.40 -6.33 -17.40
CA ARG A 188 -3.69 -7.04 -17.27
C ARG A 188 -4.49 -6.53 -16.07
N VAL A 189 -3.85 -6.19 -14.97
CA VAL A 189 -4.54 -5.57 -13.82
C VAL A 189 -5.14 -4.22 -14.20
N LEU A 190 -4.37 -3.37 -14.89
CA LEU A 190 -4.88 -2.06 -15.33
C LEU A 190 -6.05 -2.20 -16.31
N ALA A 191 -6.03 -3.23 -17.18
CA ALA A 191 -7.07 -3.46 -18.18
C ALA A 191 -8.39 -3.96 -17.56
N THR A 192 -8.34 -4.61 -16.40
CA THR A 192 -9.49 -5.29 -15.80
C THR A 192 -10.07 -4.59 -14.57
N MET A 193 -9.31 -3.69 -13.94
CA MET A 193 -9.72 -3.05 -12.69
C MET A 193 -10.12 -1.59 -12.90
N PRO A 194 -11.10 -1.09 -12.13
CA PRO A 194 -11.45 0.33 -12.13
C PRO A 194 -10.26 1.20 -11.70
N HIS A 195 -10.18 2.40 -12.29
CA HIS A 195 -9.10 3.35 -11.99
C HIS A 195 -9.04 3.76 -10.51
N ASP A 196 -10.17 3.76 -9.82
CA ASP A 196 -10.27 4.10 -8.39
C ASP A 196 -10.08 2.90 -7.46
N SER A 197 -9.57 1.79 -7.95
CA SER A 197 -9.33 0.59 -7.14
C SER A 197 -7.88 0.51 -6.66
N ARG A 198 -7.69 -0.11 -5.49
CA ARG A 198 -6.35 -0.34 -4.94
C ARG A 198 -5.45 -1.20 -5.85
N PRO A 199 -5.93 -2.32 -6.44
CA PRO A 199 -5.10 -3.10 -7.36
C PRO A 199 -4.60 -2.28 -8.56
N TYR A 200 -5.42 -1.36 -9.10
CA TYR A 200 -5.00 -0.46 -10.17
C TYR A 200 -3.82 0.41 -9.72
N ALA A 201 -3.94 1.06 -8.56
CA ALA A 201 -2.88 1.92 -8.02
C ALA A 201 -1.57 1.15 -7.80
N MET A 202 -1.65 -0.04 -7.23
CA MET A 202 -0.49 -0.89 -6.97
C MET A 202 0.20 -1.32 -8.26
N ALA A 203 -0.57 -1.77 -9.25
CA ALA A 203 -0.04 -2.17 -10.56
C ALA A 203 0.58 -1.00 -11.32
N ALA A 204 -0.06 0.16 -11.32
CA ALA A 204 0.48 1.36 -11.97
C ALA A 204 1.81 1.80 -11.33
N CYS A 205 1.92 1.76 -10.01
CA CYS A 205 3.16 2.06 -9.30
C CYS A 205 4.28 1.06 -9.66
N ALA A 206 3.95 -0.23 -9.73
CA ALA A 206 4.90 -1.28 -10.12
C ALA A 206 5.40 -1.09 -11.56
N ILE A 207 4.51 -0.73 -12.49
CA ILE A 207 4.87 -0.40 -13.87
C ILE A 207 5.82 0.80 -13.90
N ALA A 208 5.54 1.84 -13.13
CA ALA A 208 6.40 3.02 -13.04
C ALA A 208 7.81 2.65 -12.59
N HIS A 209 7.94 1.83 -11.57
CA HIS A 209 9.24 1.35 -11.07
C HIS A 209 9.98 0.51 -12.11
N ASN A 210 9.25 -0.30 -12.88
CA ASN A 210 9.83 -1.08 -13.98
C ASN A 210 10.43 -0.15 -15.05
N TYR A 211 9.71 0.87 -15.47
CA TYR A 211 10.21 1.86 -16.43
C TYR A 211 11.36 2.70 -15.88
N SER A 212 11.31 3.05 -14.59
CA SER A 212 12.42 3.75 -13.92
C SER A 212 13.73 2.95 -14.00
N ALA A 213 13.65 1.64 -13.75
CA ALA A 213 14.80 0.75 -13.83
C ALA A 213 15.37 0.66 -15.25
N GLN A 214 14.55 0.87 -16.27
CA GLN A 214 14.96 0.90 -17.69
C GLN A 214 15.41 2.28 -18.16
N GLY A 215 15.35 3.32 -17.31
CA GLY A 215 15.69 4.69 -17.67
C GLY A 215 14.61 5.42 -18.49
N ASP A 216 13.43 4.86 -18.63
CA ASP A 216 12.29 5.49 -19.33
C ASP A 216 11.54 6.43 -18.38
N ILE A 217 12.05 7.66 -18.27
CA ILE A 217 11.55 8.67 -17.34
C ILE A 217 10.12 9.13 -17.71
N LYS A 218 9.81 9.27 -18.99
CA LYS A 218 8.48 9.70 -19.43
C LYS A 218 7.37 8.73 -19.02
N ARG A 219 7.58 7.43 -19.25
CA ARG A 219 6.61 6.41 -18.85
C ARG A 219 6.55 6.25 -17.34
N CYS A 220 7.70 6.34 -16.66
CA CYS A 220 7.74 6.35 -15.21
C CYS A 220 6.88 7.48 -14.64
N GLU A 221 7.04 8.70 -15.10
CA GLU A 221 6.22 9.84 -14.68
C GLU A 221 4.73 9.61 -14.92
N TYR A 222 4.37 9.14 -16.11
CA TYR A 222 2.98 8.86 -16.46
C TYR A 222 2.34 7.87 -15.47
N TYR A 223 2.98 6.75 -15.22
CA TYR A 223 2.42 5.72 -14.33
C TYR A 223 2.49 6.07 -12.85
N LEU A 224 3.46 6.84 -12.41
CA LEU A 224 3.47 7.40 -11.06
C LEU A 224 2.28 8.35 -10.86
N ALA A 225 2.00 9.20 -11.84
CA ALA A 225 0.84 10.10 -11.80
C ALA A 225 -0.49 9.33 -11.79
N GLU A 226 -0.59 8.28 -12.60
CA GLU A 226 -1.76 7.39 -12.60
C GLU A 226 -1.96 6.69 -11.25
N ALA A 227 -0.89 6.17 -10.68
CA ALA A 227 -0.94 5.51 -9.37
C ALA A 227 -1.34 6.49 -8.25
N ALA A 228 -0.73 7.66 -8.21
CA ALA A 228 -1.05 8.68 -7.22
C ALA A 228 -2.50 9.18 -7.37
N HIS A 229 -2.97 9.37 -8.59
CA HIS A 229 -4.37 9.75 -8.85
C HIS A 229 -5.34 8.68 -8.36
N SER A 230 -5.07 7.42 -8.64
CA SER A 230 -5.86 6.29 -8.15
C SER A 230 -5.90 6.24 -6.61
N ASP A 231 -4.76 6.42 -5.95
CA ASP A 231 -4.68 6.46 -4.49
C ASP A 231 -5.53 7.58 -3.88
N LEU A 232 -5.54 8.75 -4.50
CA LEU A 232 -6.39 9.86 -4.06
C LEU A 232 -7.88 9.52 -4.18
N LEU A 233 -8.28 8.89 -5.28
CA LEU A 233 -9.68 8.51 -5.53
C LEU A 233 -10.17 7.46 -4.54
N ASN A 234 -9.33 6.52 -4.13
CA ASN A 234 -9.71 5.49 -3.16
C ASN A 234 -9.31 5.81 -1.71
N CYS A 235 -8.81 7.02 -1.46
CA CYS A 235 -8.41 7.52 -0.13
C CYS A 235 -7.29 6.71 0.52
N THR A 236 -6.38 6.14 -0.27
CA THR A 236 -5.19 5.46 0.25
C THR A 236 -4.17 6.48 0.71
N ARG A 237 -3.76 6.40 1.97
CA ARG A 237 -2.70 7.23 2.56
C ARG A 237 -1.33 6.56 2.57
N GLU A 238 -1.21 5.36 2.05
CA GLU A 238 0.04 4.70 1.72
C GLU A 238 0.45 5.18 0.32
N ASN A 239 1.31 6.22 0.23
CA ASN A 239 1.49 6.98 -1.00
C ASN A 239 2.94 7.01 -1.49
N MET A 240 3.51 5.85 -1.71
CA MET A 240 4.83 5.70 -2.33
C MET A 240 4.88 6.40 -3.70
N ALA A 241 3.84 6.26 -4.52
CA ALA A 241 3.79 6.85 -5.84
C ALA A 241 3.93 8.38 -5.81
N LEU A 242 3.25 9.04 -4.88
CA LEU A 242 3.29 10.50 -4.79
C LEU A 242 4.66 11.02 -4.34
N GLN A 243 5.29 10.37 -3.36
CA GLN A 243 6.65 10.78 -2.95
C GLN A 243 7.68 10.54 -4.06
N ASP A 244 7.59 9.44 -4.79
CA ASP A 244 8.47 9.13 -5.90
C ASP A 244 8.27 10.11 -7.06
N LEU A 245 7.01 10.48 -7.35
CA LEU A 245 6.69 11.49 -8.34
C LEU A 245 7.23 12.86 -7.96
N ALA A 246 7.11 13.26 -6.69
CA ALA A 246 7.68 14.51 -6.20
C ALA A 246 9.20 14.57 -6.44
N MET A 247 9.91 13.49 -6.15
CA MET A 247 11.36 13.41 -6.36
C MET A 247 11.73 13.45 -7.85
N LEU A 248 10.95 12.74 -8.68
CA LEU A 248 11.15 12.75 -10.13
C LEU A 248 10.97 14.17 -10.71
N LEU A 249 9.92 14.88 -10.31
CA LEU A 249 9.67 16.26 -10.74
C LEU A 249 10.75 17.21 -10.25
N TYR A 250 11.24 17.04 -9.03
CA TYR A 250 12.40 17.80 -8.52
C TYR A 250 13.62 17.63 -9.43
N GLN A 251 13.90 16.41 -9.87
CA GLN A 251 15.05 16.11 -10.73
C GLN A 251 14.92 16.67 -12.15
N GLN A 252 13.71 17.00 -12.60
CA GLN A 252 13.44 17.58 -13.92
C GLN A 252 13.73 19.09 -14.01
N GLY A 253 13.97 19.75 -12.88
CA GLY A 253 14.40 21.16 -12.84
C GLY A 253 13.34 22.16 -12.38
N GLU A 254 13.59 23.44 -12.68
CA GLU A 254 12.87 24.57 -12.07
C GLU A 254 11.37 24.64 -12.41
N ASP A 255 10.97 24.19 -13.59
CA ASP A 255 9.60 24.32 -14.07
C ASP A 255 8.60 23.48 -13.25
N ASN A 256 9.08 22.39 -12.63
CA ASN A 256 8.26 21.47 -11.86
C ASN A 256 8.46 21.58 -10.33
N ILE A 257 9.30 22.52 -9.88
CA ILE A 257 9.65 22.59 -8.45
C ILE A 257 8.46 22.90 -7.54
N GLU A 258 7.53 23.72 -7.99
CA GLU A 258 6.33 24.06 -7.23
C GLU A 258 5.42 22.85 -7.03
N ARG A 259 5.25 22.02 -8.07
CA ARG A 259 4.53 20.74 -7.96
C ARG A 259 5.25 19.77 -7.04
N ALA A 260 6.55 19.62 -7.20
CA ALA A 260 7.36 18.75 -6.35
C ALA A 260 7.17 19.09 -4.86
N GLU A 261 7.22 20.37 -4.54
CA GLU A 261 7.04 20.87 -3.18
C GLU A 261 5.63 20.55 -2.64
N ARG A 262 4.57 20.86 -3.41
CA ARG A 262 3.19 20.51 -3.00
C ARG A 262 3.00 19.02 -2.80
N TYR A 263 3.52 18.21 -3.70
CA TYR A 263 3.35 16.75 -3.67
C TYR A 263 4.06 16.12 -2.47
N ILE A 264 5.27 16.57 -2.15
CA ILE A 264 6.01 16.01 -1.01
C ILE A 264 5.36 16.40 0.34
N TYR A 265 4.83 17.61 0.47
CA TYR A 265 4.07 18.01 1.66
C TYR A 265 2.77 17.23 1.81
N PHE A 266 2.05 17.02 0.71
CA PHE A 266 0.83 16.22 0.72
C PHE A 266 1.12 14.77 1.14
N ALA A 267 2.18 14.18 0.59
CA ALA A 267 2.61 12.83 0.94
C ALA A 267 3.00 12.72 2.42
N MET A 268 3.70 13.72 2.96
CA MET A 268 4.08 13.74 4.38
C MET A 268 2.83 13.83 5.28
N GLU A 269 1.87 14.67 4.93
CA GLU A 269 0.64 14.82 5.71
C GLU A 269 -0.15 13.51 5.74
N ASP A 270 -0.29 12.84 4.60
CA ASP A 270 -0.93 11.53 4.52
C ASP A 270 -0.20 10.47 5.37
N ALA A 271 1.12 10.41 5.27
CA ALA A 271 1.93 9.45 6.02
C ALA A 271 1.78 9.67 7.53
N LYS A 272 1.73 10.92 7.99
CA LYS A 272 1.50 11.27 9.40
C LYS A 272 0.10 10.90 9.85
N GLN A 273 -0.92 11.18 9.06
CA GLN A 273 -2.31 10.87 9.41
C GLN A 273 -2.57 9.37 9.47
N PHE A 274 -1.96 8.60 8.59
CA PHE A 274 -1.97 7.14 8.68
C PHE A 274 -1.14 6.62 9.86
N ASN A 275 -0.03 7.28 10.18
CA ASN A 275 1.03 6.84 11.08
C ASN A 275 1.93 5.75 10.47
N ASN A 276 2.26 5.89 9.19
CA ASN A 276 3.19 4.99 8.49
C ASN A 276 4.63 5.44 8.73
N ARG A 277 5.32 4.77 9.66
CA ARG A 277 6.68 5.13 10.11
C ARG A 277 7.72 5.05 9.01
N LEU A 278 7.66 4.03 8.17
CA LEU A 278 8.59 3.89 7.05
C LEU A 278 8.43 5.04 6.06
N ARG A 279 7.19 5.37 5.66
CA ARG A 279 6.94 6.48 4.73
C ARG A 279 7.33 7.83 5.30
N ILE A 280 7.07 8.06 6.59
CA ILE A 280 7.52 9.27 7.28
C ILE A 280 9.05 9.39 7.20
N LEU A 281 9.78 8.31 7.46
CA LEU A 281 11.24 8.27 7.38
C LEU A 281 11.72 8.59 5.95
N GLU A 282 11.20 7.91 4.95
CA GLU A 282 11.56 8.10 3.54
C GLU A 282 11.31 9.54 3.07
N ILE A 283 10.13 10.08 3.37
CA ILE A 283 9.75 11.44 2.99
C ILE A 283 10.58 12.47 3.75
N SER A 284 10.91 12.22 5.01
CA SER A 284 11.76 13.11 5.82
C SER A 284 13.15 13.32 5.23
N GLN A 285 13.65 12.36 4.46
CA GLN A 285 14.92 12.48 3.75
C GLN A 285 14.78 13.29 2.46
N LYS A 286 13.65 13.23 1.79
CA LYS A 286 13.37 13.91 0.51
C LYS A 286 12.90 15.35 0.69
N LEU A 287 12.12 15.62 1.72
CA LEU A 287 11.47 16.90 1.96
C LEU A 287 12.46 18.08 2.03
N PRO A 288 13.56 18.04 2.83
CA PRO A 288 14.48 19.17 2.91
C PRO A 288 15.16 19.48 1.57
N VAL A 289 15.43 18.47 0.76
CA VAL A 289 16.05 18.62 -0.56
C VAL A 289 15.13 19.39 -1.50
N ILE A 290 13.87 18.98 -1.59
CA ILE A 290 12.86 19.59 -2.46
C ILE A 290 12.53 21.01 -1.97
N VAL A 291 12.27 21.19 -0.69
CA VAL A 291 11.91 22.49 -0.10
C VAL A 291 13.08 23.48 -0.17
N GLY A 292 14.30 23.01 0.03
CA GLY A 292 15.50 23.83 -0.12
C GLY A 292 15.67 24.37 -1.55
N ALA A 293 15.49 23.51 -2.55
CA ALA A 293 15.51 23.90 -3.96
C ALA A 293 14.39 24.90 -4.31
N TYR A 294 13.17 24.63 -3.83
CA TYR A 294 12.04 25.54 -4.01
C TYR A 294 12.34 26.94 -3.48
N LYS A 295 12.84 27.05 -2.25
CA LYS A 295 13.18 28.32 -1.64
C LYS A 295 14.25 29.08 -2.42
N GLN A 296 15.28 28.39 -2.90
CA GLN A 296 16.34 29.00 -3.70
C GLN A 296 15.82 29.55 -5.04
N ILE A 297 14.98 28.79 -5.72
CA ILE A 297 14.39 29.19 -7.00
C ILE A 297 13.46 30.38 -6.82
N MET A 298 12.60 30.37 -5.79
CA MET A 298 11.70 31.49 -5.51
C MET A 298 12.49 32.75 -5.17
N LYS A 299 13.60 32.64 -4.43
CA LYS A 299 14.47 33.77 -4.12
C LYS A 299 15.13 34.38 -5.36
N ARG A 300 15.40 33.59 -6.40
CA ARG A 300 15.96 34.08 -7.67
C ARG A 300 14.92 34.75 -8.56
N ARG A 301 13.65 34.36 -8.44
CA ARG A 301 12.53 34.91 -9.24
C ARG A 301 12.03 36.27 -8.71
N ASN A 302 12.26 36.56 -7.42
CA ASN A 302 11.93 37.83 -6.76
C ASN A 302 13.12 38.78 -6.77
#